data_e90662009a85e6c7b1128f00e35e6da7
#
_entry.id   e90662009a85e6c7b1128f00e35e6da7
#
_cell.length_a   1.000
_cell.length_b   1.000
_cell.length_c   1.000
_cell.angle_alpha   90.00
_cell.angle_beta   90.00
_cell.angle_gamma   90.00
#
_symmetry.space_group_name_H-M   'P 1'
#
loop_
_entity.id
_entity.type
_entity.pdbx_description
1 polymer ?
#
loop_
_entity_poly.entity_id
_entity_poly.type
_entity_poly.pdbx_seq_one_letter_code
_entity_poly.pdbx_strand_id
1 'polypeptide(L)'
;WGAQDRFQAHFIVRKNVGVSGVSYTAKTRLHTKGHFASKVVTKVEWNGHGGLSLKLNADDELNDMISKQSVKGATIFVEPTDTAVRIRGKWDNHISFGITKELFEIYDRIAGHIKSV
;
A
#
# COMPACT_ATOMS: atom_id res chain seq x y z
N TRP A 1 27.91 -6.42 -4.82
CA TRP A 1 27.24 -6.04 -3.79
C TRP A 1 26.24 -6.95 -3.17
N GLY A 2 26.32 -7.19 -2.09
CA GLY A 2 25.58 -8.04 -1.28
C GLY A 2 24.81 -9.12 -1.98
N ALA A 3 24.79 -10.20 -1.38
CA ALA A 3 23.90 -11.27 -1.81
C ALA A 3 22.44 -10.93 -1.55
N GLN A 4 22.21 -9.76 -1.06
CA GLN A 4 20.87 -9.32 -0.69
C GLN A 4 20.15 -8.79 -1.89
N ASP A 5 19.34 -9.61 -2.47
CA ASP A 5 18.58 -9.24 -3.65
C ASP A 5 17.14 -8.91 -3.32
N ARG A 6 16.90 -8.41 -2.12
CA ARG A 6 15.58 -8.00 -1.69
C ARG A 6 15.41 -6.51 -1.89
N PHE A 7 14.38 -6.17 -2.63
CA PHE A 7 14.03 -4.79 -2.90
C PHE A 7 12.61 -4.54 -2.50
N GLN A 8 12.41 -3.37 -1.91
CA GLN A 8 11.09 -2.96 -1.47
C GLN A 8 10.96 -1.48 -1.69
N ALA A 9 9.93 -1.08 -2.42
CA ALA A 9 9.64 0.33 -2.59
C ALA A 9 8.96 0.86 -1.33
N HIS A 10 9.48 1.95 -0.81
CA HIS A 10 8.92 2.64 0.34
C HIS A 10 8.52 4.04 -0.05
N PHE A 11 7.36 4.46 0.39
CA PHE A 11 6.90 5.81 0.25
C PHE A 11 6.71 6.36 1.66
N ILE A 12 7.49 7.37 2.04
CA ILE A 12 7.51 7.90 3.41
C ILE A 12 6.77 9.23 3.45
N VAL A 13 5.76 9.31 4.28
CA VAL A 13 5.02 10.54 4.51
C VAL A 13 5.39 11.05 5.91
N ARG A 14 6.07 12.19 5.97
CA ARG A 14 6.42 12.78 7.24
C ARG A 14 5.18 13.33 7.92
N LYS A 15 4.90 12.82 9.10
CA LYS A 15 3.75 13.23 9.89
C LYS A 15 3.97 12.84 11.33
N ASN A 16 3.76 13.77 12.24
CA ASN A 16 3.82 13.47 13.65
C ASN A 16 2.53 12.74 14.05
N VAL A 17 2.63 11.43 14.24
CA VAL A 17 1.47 10.61 14.56
C VAL A 17 1.23 10.50 16.07
N GLY A 18 2.26 10.69 16.89
CA GLY A 18 2.15 10.64 18.33
C GLY A 18 1.48 9.37 18.83
N VAL A 19 0.57 9.50 19.78
CA VAL A 19 -0.18 8.38 20.34
C VAL A 19 -1.28 7.88 19.41
N SER A 20 -1.54 8.60 18.33
CA SER A 20 -2.59 8.26 17.36
C SER A 20 -2.13 7.30 16.26
N GLY A 21 -0.94 6.72 16.38
CA GLY A 21 -0.34 5.89 15.35
C GLY A 21 -1.26 4.79 14.82
N VAL A 22 -2.08 4.20 15.67
CA VAL A 22 -3.02 3.15 15.26
C VAL A 22 -3.98 3.62 14.17
N SER A 23 -4.35 4.90 14.19
CA SER A 23 -5.25 5.48 13.19
C SER A 23 -4.65 5.50 11.79
N TYR A 24 -3.34 5.36 11.67
CA TYR A 24 -2.62 5.35 10.41
C TYR A 24 -2.20 3.95 9.96
N THR A 25 -2.64 2.92 10.64
CA THR A 25 -2.35 1.54 10.26
C THR A 25 -3.42 1.04 9.32
N ALA A 26 -2.99 0.59 8.14
CA ALA A 26 -3.91 0.04 7.15
C ALA A 26 -3.19 -0.99 6.28
N LYS A 27 -3.94 -1.92 5.77
CA LYS A 27 -3.43 -2.98 4.89
C LYS A 27 -4.52 -3.35 3.90
N THR A 28 -4.14 -3.57 2.65
CA THR A 28 -5.10 -4.03 1.65
C THR A 28 -5.57 -5.45 1.96
N ARG A 29 -6.85 -5.66 1.76
CA ARG A 29 -7.45 -6.98 1.75
C ARG A 29 -7.97 -7.22 0.34
N LEU A 30 -7.41 -8.22 -0.32
CA LEU A 30 -7.72 -8.47 -1.72
C LEU A 30 -8.71 -9.62 -1.86
N HIS A 31 -9.69 -9.40 -2.71
CA HIS A 31 -10.53 -10.47 -3.23
C HIS A 31 -9.98 -10.86 -4.59
N THR A 32 -9.72 -12.13 -4.79
CA THR A 32 -9.07 -12.61 -5.99
C THR A 32 -9.88 -13.72 -6.65
N LYS A 33 -9.63 -13.93 -7.94
CA LYS A 33 -10.23 -14.99 -8.73
C LYS A 33 -9.14 -15.67 -9.54
N GLY A 34 -9.25 -16.98 -9.73
CA GLY A 34 -8.26 -17.74 -10.47
C GLY A 34 -7.34 -18.53 -9.57
N HIS A 35 -6.40 -19.24 -10.17
CA HIS A 35 -5.47 -20.13 -9.48
C HIS A 35 -4.03 -19.78 -9.81
N PHE A 36 -3.17 -19.82 -8.80
CA PHE A 36 -1.73 -19.63 -8.95
C PHE A 36 -1.41 -18.35 -9.73
N ALA A 37 -0.61 -18.48 -10.79
CA ALA A 37 -0.14 -17.34 -11.56
C ALA A 37 -1.25 -16.60 -12.33
N SER A 38 -2.40 -17.23 -12.51
CA SER A 38 -3.53 -16.60 -13.19
C SER A 38 -4.47 -15.84 -12.26
N LYS A 39 -4.10 -15.70 -10.98
CA LYS A 39 -4.90 -14.93 -10.03
C LYS A 39 -5.00 -13.47 -10.42
N VAL A 40 -6.22 -12.96 -10.39
CA VAL A 40 -6.47 -11.54 -10.64
C VAL A 40 -7.24 -10.95 -9.46
N VAL A 41 -7.00 -9.68 -9.20
CA VAL A 41 -7.69 -8.95 -8.15
C VAL A 41 -9.07 -8.53 -8.67
N THR A 42 -10.10 -8.88 -7.92
CA THR A 42 -11.48 -8.53 -8.28
C THR A 42 -12.04 -7.40 -7.43
N LYS A 43 -11.53 -7.24 -6.21
CA LYS A 43 -11.98 -6.20 -5.31
C LYS A 43 -10.89 -5.88 -4.30
N VAL A 44 -10.78 -4.63 -3.92
CA VAL A 44 -9.81 -4.14 -2.94
C VAL A 44 -10.56 -3.50 -1.78
N GLU A 45 -10.23 -3.95 -0.58
CA GLU A 45 -10.69 -3.34 0.65
C GLU A 45 -9.49 -3.03 1.53
N TRP A 46 -9.70 -2.25 2.56
CA TRP A 46 -8.65 -1.88 3.51
C TRP A 46 -9.05 -2.31 4.91
N ASN A 47 -8.13 -2.99 5.57
CA ASN A 47 -8.25 -3.32 6.99
C ASN A 47 -7.45 -2.33 7.80
N GLY A 48 -8.01 -1.88 8.92
CA GLY A 48 -7.33 -0.95 9.81
C GLY A 48 -8.27 -0.50 10.92
N HIS A 49 -7.73 0.29 11.84
CA HIS A 49 -8.47 0.70 13.02
C HIS A 49 -8.51 2.22 13.17
N GLY A 50 -9.15 2.91 12.27
CA GLY A 50 -9.26 4.35 12.45
C GLY A 50 -9.58 5.09 11.17
N GLY A 51 -9.35 6.39 11.22
CA GLY A 51 -9.79 7.29 10.17
C GLY A 51 -9.16 7.03 8.82
N LEU A 52 -7.90 6.60 8.78
CA LEU A 52 -7.23 6.37 7.52
C LEU A 52 -7.87 5.23 6.73
N SER A 53 -8.10 4.09 7.38
CA SER A 53 -8.72 2.94 6.69
C SER A 53 -10.11 3.29 6.17
N LEU A 54 -10.86 4.09 6.90
CA LEU A 54 -12.18 4.55 6.46
C LEU A 54 -12.07 5.41 5.20
N LYS A 55 -11.12 6.33 5.17
CA LYS A 55 -10.90 7.18 3.98
C LYS A 55 -10.46 6.36 2.79
N LEU A 56 -9.57 5.41 2.99
CA LEU A 56 -9.07 4.56 1.91
C LEU A 56 -10.18 3.67 1.35
N ASN A 57 -11.02 3.11 2.21
CA ASN A 57 -12.16 2.32 1.77
C ASN A 57 -13.19 3.12 0.98
N ALA A 58 -13.33 4.40 1.30
CA ALA A 58 -14.28 5.27 0.63
C ALA A 58 -13.78 5.81 -0.72
N ASP A 59 -12.50 5.63 -1.03
CA ASP A 59 -11.92 6.12 -2.28
C ASP A 59 -12.03 5.06 -3.38
N ASP A 60 -13.16 5.04 -4.05
CA ASP A 60 -13.45 4.03 -5.08
C ASP A 60 -12.46 4.10 -6.24
N GLU A 61 -12.03 5.32 -6.62
CA GLU A 61 -11.07 5.48 -7.71
C GLU A 61 -9.71 4.88 -7.36
N LEU A 62 -9.24 5.12 -6.13
CA LEU A 62 -8.01 4.52 -5.64
C LEU A 62 -8.10 2.99 -5.68
N ASN A 63 -9.17 2.45 -5.15
CA ASN A 63 -9.35 1.00 -5.05
C ASN A 63 -9.49 0.35 -6.41
N ASP A 64 -10.09 1.05 -7.37
CA ASP A 64 -10.14 0.61 -8.76
C ASP A 64 -8.73 0.58 -9.36
N MET A 65 -7.93 1.61 -9.14
CA MET A 65 -6.56 1.65 -9.62
C MET A 65 -5.74 0.48 -9.07
N ILE A 66 -5.90 0.19 -7.77
CA ILE A 66 -5.20 -0.92 -7.13
C ILE A 66 -5.67 -2.27 -7.72
N SER A 67 -6.94 -2.41 -7.99
CA SER A 67 -7.49 -3.66 -8.53
C SER A 67 -6.92 -4.03 -9.89
N LYS A 68 -6.39 -3.07 -10.62
CA LYS A 68 -5.77 -3.30 -11.93
C LYS A 68 -4.33 -3.76 -11.83
N GLN A 69 -3.77 -3.77 -10.64
CA GLN A 69 -2.41 -4.26 -10.40
C GLN A 69 -2.41 -5.78 -10.24
N SER A 70 -1.23 -6.38 -10.32
CA SER A 70 -1.07 -7.78 -9.94
C SER A 70 -1.38 -7.95 -8.46
N VAL A 71 -1.60 -9.18 -8.02
CA VAL A 71 -1.83 -9.47 -6.60
C VAL A 71 -0.67 -8.91 -5.76
N LYS A 72 0.55 -9.05 -6.25
CA LYS A 72 1.73 -8.52 -5.56
C LYS A 72 1.71 -6.99 -5.50
N GLY A 73 1.42 -6.34 -6.61
CA GLY A 73 1.35 -4.87 -6.66
C GLY A 73 0.20 -4.31 -5.84
N ALA A 74 -0.89 -5.04 -5.73
CA ALA A 74 -2.05 -4.63 -4.95
C ALA A 74 -1.89 -4.90 -3.45
N THR A 75 -0.86 -5.61 -3.03
CA THR A 75 -0.59 -5.87 -1.61
C THR A 75 0.18 -4.68 -1.05
N ILE A 76 -0.50 -3.86 -0.27
CA ILE A 76 0.03 -2.58 0.23
C ILE A 76 -0.16 -2.53 1.74
N PHE A 77 0.88 -2.08 2.42
CA PHE A 77 0.87 -1.89 3.88
C PHE A 77 1.13 -0.42 4.18
N VAL A 78 0.36 0.13 5.12
CA VAL A 78 0.60 1.47 5.65
C VAL A 78 0.91 1.31 7.13
N GLU A 79 2.10 1.75 7.52
CA GLU A 79 2.64 1.53 8.85
C GLU A 79 3.15 2.84 9.44
N PRO A 80 2.63 3.24 10.60
CA PRO A 80 3.14 4.44 11.25
C PRO A 80 4.47 4.17 11.95
N THR A 81 5.30 5.21 12.00
CA THR A 81 6.46 5.29 12.86
C THR A 81 6.26 6.49 13.77
N ASP A 82 7.25 6.86 14.58
CA ASP A 82 7.11 8.00 15.49
C ASP A 82 6.88 9.32 14.77
N THR A 83 7.53 9.51 13.64
CA THR A 83 7.55 10.80 12.95
C THR A 83 7.10 10.72 11.49
N ALA A 84 6.64 9.54 11.06
CA ALA A 84 6.28 9.35 9.67
C ALA A 84 5.27 8.21 9.52
N VAL A 85 4.69 8.12 8.34
CA VAL A 85 3.87 6.98 7.95
C VAL A 85 4.49 6.39 6.70
N ARG A 86 4.77 5.11 6.72
CA ARG A 86 5.41 4.40 5.62
C ARG A 86 4.38 3.63 4.83
N ILE A 87 4.44 3.79 3.52
CA ILE A 87 3.65 2.99 2.58
C ILE A 87 4.62 2.03 1.90
N ARG A 88 4.33 0.76 1.93
CA ARG A 88 5.20 -0.24 1.31
C ARG A 88 4.41 -1.36 0.67
N GLY A 89 5.02 -2.01 -0.30
CA GLY A 89 4.51 -3.22 -0.88
C GLY A 89 5.13 -4.46 -0.25
N LYS A 90 4.95 -5.59 -0.92
CA LYS A 90 5.59 -6.84 -0.55
C LYS A 90 7.07 -6.81 -0.87
N TRP A 91 7.86 -7.54 -0.09
CA TRP A 91 9.27 -7.75 -0.40
C TRP A 91 9.43 -8.43 -1.74
N ASP A 92 10.42 -7.96 -2.49
CA ASP A 92 10.75 -8.52 -3.78
C ASP A 92 12.21 -8.96 -3.78
N ASN A 93 12.46 -10.11 -4.37
CA ASN A 93 13.80 -10.69 -4.47
C ASN A 93 14.40 -10.53 -5.86
N HIS A 94 13.79 -9.75 -6.72
CA HIS A 94 14.31 -9.53 -8.07
C HIS A 94 15.46 -8.55 -8.06
N ILE A 95 16.40 -8.79 -8.94
CA ILE A 95 17.52 -7.87 -9.12
C ILE A 95 17.09 -6.58 -9.81
N SER A 96 16.05 -6.65 -10.64
CA SER A 96 15.46 -5.44 -11.18
C SER A 96 14.25 -5.08 -10.35
N PHE A 97 14.24 -3.87 -9.88
CA PHE A 97 13.10 -3.36 -9.17
C PHE A 97 12.80 -1.96 -9.65
N GLY A 98 11.66 -1.52 -9.33
CA GLY A 98 11.24 -0.18 -9.66
C GLY A 98 9.77 -0.08 -9.38
N ILE A 99 9.34 1.13 -9.18
CA ILE A 99 7.93 1.39 -9.02
C ILE A 99 7.41 1.83 -10.37
N THR A 100 6.33 1.22 -10.84
CA THR A 100 5.69 1.66 -12.07
C THR A 100 5.03 3.00 -11.84
N LYS A 101 4.76 3.72 -12.93
CA LYS A 101 4.06 5.00 -12.86
C LYS A 101 2.70 4.83 -12.18
N GLU A 102 1.99 3.79 -12.53
CA GLU A 102 0.67 3.49 -11.98
C GLU A 102 0.75 3.23 -10.47
N LEU A 103 1.72 2.46 -10.05
CA LEU A 103 1.89 2.16 -8.62
C LEU A 103 2.34 3.40 -7.85
N PHE A 104 3.18 4.23 -8.45
CA PHE A 104 3.56 5.51 -7.86
C PHE A 104 2.33 6.40 -7.62
N GLU A 105 1.45 6.49 -8.60
CA GLU A 105 0.22 7.27 -8.47
C GLU A 105 -0.68 6.75 -7.36
N ILE A 106 -0.75 5.43 -7.21
CA ILE A 106 -1.48 4.79 -6.12
C ILE A 106 -0.89 5.22 -4.76
N TYR A 107 0.42 5.11 -4.62
CA TYR A 107 1.09 5.46 -3.37
C TYR A 107 0.97 6.95 -3.07
N ASP A 108 1.07 7.80 -4.08
CA ASP A 108 0.91 9.24 -3.91
C ASP A 108 -0.51 9.60 -3.44
N ARG A 109 -1.50 8.93 -3.97
CA ARG A 109 -2.89 9.14 -3.56
C ARG A 109 -3.13 8.68 -2.12
N ILE A 110 -2.53 7.56 -1.72
CA ILE A 110 -2.57 7.11 -0.33
C ILE A 110 -1.90 8.14 0.58
N ALA A 111 -0.76 8.68 0.15
CA ALA A 111 -0.06 9.71 0.89
C ALA A 111 -0.93 10.96 1.10
N GLY A 112 -1.71 11.33 0.10
CA GLY A 112 -2.66 12.42 0.21
C GLY A 112 -3.68 12.19 1.32
N HIS A 113 -4.19 10.97 1.44
CA HIS A 113 -5.12 10.62 2.52
C HIS A 113 -4.43 10.67 3.89
N ILE A 114 -3.20 10.20 3.98
CA ILE A 114 -2.43 10.25 5.23
C ILE A 114 -2.28 11.71 5.69
N LYS A 115 -1.97 12.61 4.77
CA LYS A 115 -1.79 14.03 5.09
C LYS A 115 -3.07 14.70 5.57
N SER A 116 -4.21 14.19 5.15
CA SER A 116 -5.52 14.80 5.45
C SER A 116 -6.20 14.24 6.69
N VAL A 117 -5.68 13.17 7.24
CA VAL A 117 -6.25 12.54 8.45
C VAL A 117 -5.82 13.24 9.74
#